data_bb3986100e9b911fbb390ceba81ded3e
#
_entry.id   bb3986100e9b911fbb390ceba81ded3e
#
_cell.length_a   1.000
_cell.length_b   1.000
_cell.length_c   1.000
_cell.angle_alpha   90.00
_cell.angle_beta   90.00
_cell.angle_gamma   90.00
#
_symmetry.space_group_name_H-M   'P 1'
#
loop_
_entity.id
_entity.type
_entity.pdbx_description
1 polymer ?
#
loop_
_entity_poly.entity_id
_entity_poly.type
_entity_poly.pdbx_seq_one_letter_code
_entity_poly.pdbx_strand_id
1 'polypeptide(L)'
;DMKDAVEFTKRWLEIGAADIEHADHDGSASAPQVYRYFSMILDEIPDTRVHIAHFHETKRVASASVLAALQAGITHFEGTLGGMGGQPANFLDDCPVPGTGEYYYEDPRYVGLTCLEDMLVQIDEMGIEHGYDVSRVLWLGRQIERTVGHRLRSEAVINGRTLKEGHPKFARPGLKKLKEKLGESSGQKVPAEWGKVAKLPEKYRAR
;
A
#
# COMPACT_ATOMS: atom_id res chain seq x y z
N ASP A 1 2.69 -9.65 -21.14
CA ASP A 1 2.57 -10.92 -20.42
C ASP A 1 3.46 -10.91 -19.19
N MET A 2 3.03 -11.57 -18.10
CA MET A 2 3.83 -11.66 -16.86
C MET A 2 5.19 -12.32 -17.09
N LYS A 3 5.28 -13.27 -18.02
CA LYS A 3 6.56 -13.92 -18.40
C LYS A 3 7.53 -12.96 -19.07
N ASP A 4 7.02 -12.05 -19.86
CA ASP A 4 7.86 -11.04 -20.51
C ASP A 4 8.49 -10.11 -19.46
N ALA A 5 7.74 -9.79 -18.38
CA ALA A 5 8.25 -8.96 -17.28
C ALA A 5 9.44 -9.65 -16.56
N VAL A 6 9.40 -10.98 -16.37
CA VAL A 6 10.55 -11.73 -15.81
C VAL A 6 11.77 -11.63 -16.73
N GLU A 7 11.57 -11.84 -18.01
CA GLU A 7 12.65 -11.77 -18.99
C GLU A 7 13.26 -10.37 -19.06
N PHE A 8 12.42 -9.32 -19.07
CA PHE A 8 12.91 -7.94 -19.04
C PHE A 8 13.67 -7.66 -17.75
N THR A 9 13.16 -8.11 -16.60
CA THR A 9 13.84 -7.93 -15.30
C THR A 9 15.23 -8.55 -15.35
N LYS A 10 15.38 -9.78 -15.83
CA LYS A 10 16.67 -10.45 -15.98
C LYS A 10 17.64 -9.63 -16.85
N ARG A 11 17.17 -9.17 -18.00
CA ARG A 11 17.99 -8.39 -18.93
C ARG A 11 18.47 -7.07 -18.33
N TRP A 12 17.60 -6.36 -17.60
CA TRP A 12 18.00 -5.12 -16.94
C TRP A 12 19.05 -5.36 -15.86
N LEU A 13 18.91 -6.42 -15.07
CA LEU A 13 19.92 -6.80 -14.07
C LEU A 13 21.25 -7.21 -14.73
N GLU A 14 21.20 -7.95 -15.85
CA GLU A 14 22.39 -8.35 -16.62
C GLU A 14 23.18 -7.17 -17.17
N ILE A 15 22.54 -6.09 -17.56
CA ILE A 15 23.20 -4.86 -18.05
C ILE A 15 23.60 -3.91 -16.93
N GLY A 16 23.38 -4.27 -15.65
CA GLY A 16 23.91 -3.57 -14.49
C GLY A 16 22.92 -2.70 -13.71
N ALA A 17 21.62 -2.86 -13.89
CA ALA A 17 20.66 -2.25 -13.01
C ALA A 17 20.84 -2.81 -11.57
N ALA A 18 20.83 -1.94 -10.58
CA ALA A 18 21.00 -2.34 -9.17
C ALA A 18 19.71 -2.95 -8.60
N ASP A 19 18.58 -2.42 -9.03
CA ASP A 19 17.23 -2.84 -8.63
C ASP A 19 16.24 -2.54 -9.75
N ILE A 20 15.07 -3.13 -9.66
CA ILE A 20 13.99 -3.01 -10.65
C ILE A 20 12.71 -2.62 -9.94
N GLU A 21 12.14 -1.52 -10.35
CA GLU A 21 10.81 -1.10 -9.97
C GLU A 21 9.76 -1.86 -10.78
N HIS A 22 8.85 -2.52 -10.09
CA HIS A 22 7.71 -3.22 -10.68
C HIS A 22 6.45 -2.39 -10.46
N ALA A 23 6.02 -1.68 -11.48
CA ALA A 23 4.95 -0.73 -11.40
C ALA A 23 3.59 -1.30 -11.81
N ASP A 24 2.60 -1.19 -10.94
CA ASP A 24 1.17 -1.23 -11.32
C ASP A 24 0.76 0.19 -11.74
N HIS A 25 1.04 0.49 -12.98
CA HIS A 25 1.07 1.82 -13.54
C HIS A 25 -0.28 2.54 -13.54
N ASP A 26 -1.37 1.80 -13.67
CA ASP A 26 -2.73 2.32 -13.69
C ASP A 26 -3.52 2.03 -12.39
N GLY A 27 -2.89 1.35 -11.43
CA GLY A 27 -3.54 0.95 -10.19
C GLY A 27 -4.70 -0.01 -10.40
N SER A 28 -4.62 -0.87 -11.44
CA SER A 28 -5.71 -1.77 -11.82
C SER A 28 -5.51 -3.20 -11.34
N ALA A 29 -4.30 -3.57 -10.94
CA ALA A 29 -3.98 -4.92 -10.53
C ALA A 29 -4.74 -5.31 -9.25
N SER A 30 -5.41 -6.45 -9.32
CA SER A 30 -6.03 -7.03 -8.13
C SER A 30 -4.99 -7.69 -7.22
N ALA A 31 -5.23 -7.73 -5.92
CA ALA A 31 -4.31 -8.38 -4.96
C ALA A 31 -3.90 -9.82 -5.35
N PRO A 32 -4.78 -10.69 -5.87
CA PRO A 32 -4.37 -11.99 -6.40
C PRO A 32 -3.44 -11.92 -7.61
N GLN A 33 -3.56 -10.90 -8.47
CA GLN A 33 -2.64 -10.70 -9.59
C GLN A 33 -1.28 -10.25 -9.09
N VAL A 34 -1.23 -9.30 -8.16
CA VAL A 34 -0.01 -8.83 -7.50
C VAL A 34 0.73 -10.00 -6.83
N TYR A 35 0.02 -10.81 -6.04
CA TYR A 35 0.61 -11.98 -5.39
C TYR A 35 1.23 -12.96 -6.41
N ARG A 36 0.48 -13.32 -7.46
CA ARG A 36 0.98 -14.22 -8.50
C ARG A 36 2.18 -13.66 -9.24
N TYR A 37 2.13 -12.37 -9.56
CA TYR A 37 3.21 -11.68 -10.26
C TYR A 37 4.51 -11.74 -9.47
N PHE A 38 4.49 -11.30 -8.21
CA PHE A 38 5.69 -11.29 -7.38
C PHE A 38 6.14 -12.70 -6.98
N SER A 39 5.24 -13.64 -6.77
CA SER A 39 5.63 -15.04 -6.57
C SER A 39 6.40 -15.57 -7.79
N MET A 40 5.92 -15.32 -8.99
CA MET A 40 6.59 -15.75 -10.22
C MET A 40 7.95 -15.04 -10.42
N ILE A 41 8.04 -13.74 -10.11
CA ILE A 41 9.31 -13.00 -10.17
C ILE A 41 10.32 -13.59 -9.18
N LEU A 42 9.92 -13.85 -7.95
CA LEU A 42 10.81 -14.39 -6.92
C LEU A 42 11.18 -15.86 -7.13
N ASP A 43 10.35 -16.64 -7.79
CA ASP A 43 10.70 -18.01 -8.21
C ASP A 43 11.88 -18.01 -9.19
N GLU A 44 11.97 -16.99 -10.04
CA GLU A 44 13.00 -16.86 -11.06
C GLU A 44 14.21 -16.01 -10.63
N ILE A 45 13.96 -15.02 -9.79
CA ILE A 45 14.97 -14.07 -9.31
C ILE A 45 14.75 -13.89 -7.78
N PRO A 46 15.29 -14.79 -6.96
CA PRO A 46 14.96 -14.89 -5.54
C PRO A 46 15.58 -13.81 -4.65
N ASP A 47 16.46 -12.96 -5.17
CA ASP A 47 17.03 -11.86 -4.39
C ASP A 47 16.00 -10.74 -4.20
N THR A 48 15.35 -10.71 -3.05
CA THR A 48 14.30 -9.72 -2.76
C THR A 48 14.80 -8.28 -2.75
N ARG A 49 16.12 -8.05 -2.64
CA ARG A 49 16.71 -6.69 -2.58
C ARG A 49 16.68 -5.97 -3.91
N VAL A 50 16.56 -6.71 -5.01
CA VAL A 50 16.55 -6.13 -6.36
C VAL A 50 15.15 -5.79 -6.86
N HIS A 51 14.11 -6.06 -6.06
CA HIS A 51 12.72 -5.84 -6.45
C HIS A 51 12.08 -4.76 -5.60
N ILE A 52 11.56 -3.73 -6.24
CA ILE A 52 10.80 -2.66 -5.60
C ILE A 52 9.37 -2.72 -6.11
N ALA A 53 8.40 -2.81 -5.21
CA ALA A 53 6.99 -2.76 -5.58
C ALA A 53 6.49 -1.32 -5.58
N HIS A 54 5.91 -0.91 -6.70
CA HIS A 54 5.38 0.42 -6.94
C HIS A 54 3.91 0.33 -7.35
N PHE A 55 3.03 0.87 -6.54
CA PHE A 55 1.59 0.81 -6.79
C PHE A 55 0.97 2.20 -6.90
N HIS A 56 0.01 2.31 -7.82
CA HIS A 56 -0.86 3.47 -7.92
C HIS A 56 -2.16 3.27 -7.14
N GLU A 57 -2.67 4.39 -6.58
CA GLU A 57 -3.86 4.40 -5.70
C GLU A 57 -5.14 4.81 -6.46
N THR A 58 -5.18 4.61 -7.76
CA THR A 58 -6.27 5.04 -8.63
C THR A 58 -7.64 4.50 -8.19
N LYS A 59 -7.67 3.25 -7.74
CA LYS A 59 -8.89 2.57 -7.27
C LYS A 59 -8.92 2.36 -5.76
N ARG A 60 -8.02 2.97 -5.01
CA ARG A 60 -7.87 2.79 -3.56
C ARG A 60 -7.63 1.33 -3.14
N VAL A 61 -6.83 0.63 -3.92
CA VAL A 61 -6.49 -0.80 -3.66
C VAL A 61 -5.03 -1.02 -3.28
N ALA A 62 -4.22 0.04 -3.22
CA ALA A 62 -2.79 -0.07 -2.96
C ALA A 62 -2.48 -0.79 -1.63
N SER A 63 -3.27 -0.57 -0.58
CA SER A 63 -3.12 -1.32 0.69
C SER A 63 -3.25 -2.84 0.50
N ALA A 64 -4.18 -3.28 -0.34
CA ALA A 64 -4.34 -4.70 -0.65
C ALA A 64 -3.19 -5.21 -1.52
N SER A 65 -2.68 -4.39 -2.43
CA SER A 65 -1.53 -4.70 -3.28
C SER A 65 -0.24 -4.81 -2.46
N VAL A 66 -0.01 -3.88 -1.52
CA VAL A 66 1.12 -3.94 -0.57
C VAL A 66 1.05 -5.23 0.24
N LEU A 67 -0.11 -5.59 0.80
CA LEU A 67 -0.28 -6.82 1.55
C LEU A 67 0.02 -8.06 0.68
N ALA A 68 -0.47 -8.08 -0.55
CA ALA A 68 -0.25 -9.19 -1.48
C ALA A 68 1.24 -9.34 -1.86
N ALA A 69 1.94 -8.23 -2.10
CA ALA A 69 3.38 -8.23 -2.38
C ALA A 69 4.20 -8.69 -1.15
N LEU A 70 3.86 -8.22 0.06
CA LEU A 70 4.45 -8.71 1.31
C LEU A 70 4.25 -10.22 1.48
N GLN A 71 3.06 -10.72 1.20
CA GLN A 71 2.75 -12.16 1.27
C GLN A 71 3.51 -12.99 0.24
N ALA A 72 3.84 -12.40 -0.91
CA ALA A 72 4.72 -13.03 -1.91
C ALA A 72 6.21 -13.00 -1.51
N GLY A 73 6.61 -12.13 -0.56
CA GLY A 73 7.99 -12.04 -0.08
C GLY A 73 8.72 -10.74 -0.45
N ILE A 74 8.04 -9.79 -1.07
CA ILE A 74 8.62 -8.47 -1.38
C ILE A 74 8.81 -7.68 -0.08
N THR A 75 9.95 -7.00 0.03
CA THR A 75 10.35 -6.23 1.21
C THR A 75 10.65 -4.76 0.92
N HIS A 76 10.69 -4.37 -0.35
CA HIS A 76 10.97 -3.00 -0.77
C HIS A 76 9.77 -2.42 -1.49
N PHE A 77 9.35 -1.25 -1.03
CA PHE A 77 8.15 -0.57 -1.52
C PHE A 77 8.43 0.90 -1.73
N GLU A 78 7.77 1.48 -2.71
CA GLU A 78 7.72 2.92 -2.90
C GLU A 78 6.37 3.50 -2.48
N GLY A 79 6.41 4.72 -2.00
CA GLY A 79 5.24 5.48 -1.65
C GLY A 79 5.58 6.96 -1.55
N THR A 80 4.57 7.80 -1.64
CA THR A 80 4.73 9.26 -1.53
C THR A 80 3.96 9.81 -0.36
N LEU A 81 4.45 10.90 0.21
CA LEU A 81 3.72 11.60 1.27
C LEU A 81 2.35 12.05 0.75
N GLY A 82 1.30 11.65 1.47
CA GLY A 82 -0.08 11.95 1.12
C GLY A 82 -0.56 11.31 -0.18
N GLY A 83 0.16 10.33 -0.72
CA GLY A 83 -0.18 9.70 -1.99
C GLY A 83 -0.08 10.66 -3.18
N MET A 84 0.79 11.68 -3.08
CA MET A 84 1.00 12.64 -4.17
C MET A 84 1.64 11.97 -5.39
N GLY A 85 1.47 12.60 -6.53
CA GLY A 85 1.93 12.12 -7.81
C GLY A 85 0.81 11.40 -8.54
N GLY A 86 1.10 10.96 -9.70
CA GLY A 86 0.17 10.25 -10.56
C GLY A 86 0.89 9.78 -11.78
N GLN A 87 0.22 8.95 -12.56
CA GLN A 87 0.69 8.63 -13.88
C GLN A 87 0.18 9.72 -14.81
N PRO A 88 1.00 10.66 -15.25
CA PRO A 88 0.60 11.51 -16.34
C PRO A 88 0.45 10.64 -17.58
N ALA A 89 -0.66 10.76 -18.29
CA ALA A 89 -0.64 10.38 -19.68
C ALA A 89 0.53 11.13 -20.31
N ASN A 90 1.40 10.43 -21.03
CA ASN A 90 2.44 11.12 -21.77
C ASN A 90 1.78 11.92 -22.88
N PHE A 91 1.98 13.22 -22.89
CA PHE A 91 1.46 14.11 -23.92
C PHE A 91 2.61 14.62 -24.75
N LEU A 92 2.42 14.63 -26.06
CA LEU A 92 3.24 15.38 -27.00
C LEU A 92 2.32 16.42 -27.67
N ASP A 93 2.66 17.68 -27.54
CA ASP A 93 1.89 18.81 -28.08
C ASP A 93 0.41 18.77 -27.64
N ASP A 94 0.15 18.57 -26.36
CA ASP A 94 -1.16 18.46 -25.74
C ASP A 94 -2.03 17.27 -26.24
N CYS A 95 -1.44 16.36 -27.03
CA CYS A 95 -2.09 15.14 -27.46
C CYS A 95 -1.56 13.92 -26.71
N PRO A 96 -2.44 13.01 -26.21
CA PRO A 96 -1.99 11.79 -25.57
C PRO A 96 -1.25 10.90 -26.59
N VAL A 97 -0.10 10.38 -26.15
CA VAL A 97 0.72 9.48 -26.98
C VAL A 97 0.08 8.10 -27.04
N PRO A 98 -0.01 7.47 -28.23
CA PRO A 98 -0.49 6.10 -28.36
C PRO A 98 0.28 5.14 -27.45
N GLY A 99 -0.43 4.22 -26.78
CA GLY A 99 0.13 3.30 -25.79
C GLY A 99 0.07 3.82 -24.34
N THR A 100 -0.17 5.11 -24.14
CA THR A 100 -0.42 5.69 -22.82
C THR A 100 -1.84 6.26 -22.72
N GLY A 101 -2.53 6.43 -23.85
CA GLY A 101 -3.85 7.05 -23.95
C GLY A 101 -5.03 6.17 -23.49
N GLU A 102 -4.78 4.91 -23.15
CA GLU A 102 -5.82 4.03 -22.56
C GLU A 102 -6.03 4.30 -21.07
N TYR A 103 -5.17 5.08 -20.45
CA TYR A 103 -5.25 5.44 -19.03
C TYR A 103 -5.97 6.78 -18.84
N TYR A 104 -7.14 6.90 -19.41
CA TYR A 104 -7.98 8.04 -19.13
C TYR A 104 -8.59 7.92 -17.75
N TYR A 105 -8.05 8.66 -16.83
CA TYR A 105 -8.72 8.91 -15.57
C TYR A 105 -9.81 9.96 -15.82
N GLU A 106 -11.00 9.70 -15.38
CA GLU A 106 -12.10 10.67 -15.48
C GLU A 106 -11.74 11.97 -14.74
N ASP A 107 -10.98 11.86 -13.66
CA ASP A 107 -10.40 13.01 -12.97
C ASP A 107 -8.95 12.69 -12.54
N PRO A 108 -7.93 13.23 -13.26
CA PRO A 108 -6.53 12.96 -12.96
C PRO A 108 -6.05 13.48 -11.59
N ARG A 109 -6.81 14.37 -10.95
CA ARG A 109 -6.49 14.87 -9.59
C ARG A 109 -6.61 13.77 -8.53
N TYR A 110 -7.29 12.68 -8.84
CA TYR A 110 -7.47 11.53 -7.94
C TYR A 110 -6.55 10.36 -8.25
N VAL A 111 -5.66 10.51 -9.20
CA VAL A 111 -4.60 9.56 -9.47
C VAL A 111 -3.43 9.88 -8.54
N GLY A 112 -2.93 8.90 -7.85
CA GLY A 112 -1.82 9.04 -6.92
C GLY A 112 -1.07 7.73 -6.74
N LEU A 113 0.05 7.84 -6.06
CA LEU A 113 0.85 6.69 -5.65
C LEU A 113 0.35 6.14 -4.31
N THR A 114 0.87 4.99 -3.92
CA THR A 114 0.69 4.47 -2.56
C THR A 114 1.01 5.56 -1.55
N CYS A 115 0.07 5.83 -0.66
CA CYS A 115 0.28 6.77 0.42
C CYS A 115 1.26 6.19 1.44
N LEU A 116 2.42 6.81 1.58
CA LEU A 116 3.50 6.33 2.45
C LEU A 116 3.05 6.22 3.91
N GLU A 117 2.29 7.22 4.40
CA GLU A 117 1.83 7.25 5.78
C GLU A 117 0.86 6.10 6.06
N ASP A 118 -0.07 5.83 5.15
CA ASP A 118 -1.06 4.77 5.30
C ASP A 118 -0.40 3.40 5.22
N MET A 119 0.54 3.22 4.29
CA MET A 119 1.33 2.01 4.15
C MET A 119 2.16 1.73 5.42
N LEU A 120 2.86 2.73 5.96
CA LEU A 120 3.68 2.56 7.16
C LEU A 120 2.83 2.27 8.40
N VAL A 121 1.66 2.90 8.54
CA VAL A 121 0.72 2.57 9.62
C VAL A 121 0.24 1.13 9.49
N GLN A 122 -0.13 0.69 8.29
CA GLN A 122 -0.54 -0.69 8.03
C GLN A 122 0.56 -1.69 8.42
N ILE A 123 1.78 -1.47 7.98
CA ILE A 123 2.93 -2.35 8.24
C ILE A 123 3.26 -2.39 9.74
N ASP A 124 3.29 -1.22 10.42
CA ASP A 124 3.53 -1.12 11.86
C ASP A 124 2.43 -1.82 12.69
N GLU A 125 1.17 -1.69 12.29
CA GLU A 125 0.06 -2.36 12.97
C GLU A 125 0.05 -3.88 12.74
N MET A 126 0.65 -4.36 11.65
CA MET A 126 0.89 -5.77 11.39
C MET A 126 2.09 -6.32 12.20
N GLY A 127 2.86 -5.45 12.89
CA GLY A 127 4.03 -5.84 13.66
C GLY A 127 5.27 -6.15 12.80
N ILE A 128 5.33 -5.65 11.59
CA ILE A 128 6.47 -5.79 10.69
C ILE A 128 7.47 -4.67 10.97
N GLU A 129 8.72 -5.03 11.18
CA GLU A 129 9.81 -4.07 11.38
C GLU A 129 10.14 -3.35 10.07
N HIS A 130 10.24 -2.02 10.12
CA HIS A 130 10.50 -1.18 8.95
C HIS A 130 11.47 -0.03 9.19
N GLY A 131 11.90 0.20 10.43
CA GLY A 131 12.90 1.21 10.79
C GLY A 131 12.44 2.68 10.73
N TYR A 132 11.18 2.97 10.42
CA TYR A 132 10.66 4.34 10.36
C TYR A 132 9.99 4.78 11.67
N ASP A 133 10.15 6.05 12.01
CA ASP A 133 9.32 6.72 13.02
C ASP A 133 7.99 7.13 12.38
N VAL A 134 6.98 6.28 12.51
CA VAL A 134 5.65 6.51 11.94
C VAL A 134 5.03 7.82 12.42
N SER A 135 5.26 8.21 13.68
CA SER A 135 4.73 9.48 14.21
C SER A 135 5.34 10.68 13.50
N ARG A 136 6.63 10.59 13.19
CA ARG A 136 7.33 11.62 12.43
C ARG A 136 6.86 11.68 10.98
N VAL A 137 6.61 10.53 10.35
CA VAL A 137 6.06 10.47 8.98
C VAL A 137 4.67 11.10 8.94
N LEU A 138 3.79 10.79 9.89
CA LEU A 138 2.47 11.41 9.98
C LEU A 138 2.55 12.93 10.22
N TRP A 139 3.55 13.37 10.97
CA TRP A 139 3.81 14.80 11.13
C TRP A 139 4.24 15.44 9.82
N LEU A 140 5.16 14.79 9.06
CA LEU A 140 5.59 15.25 7.75
C LEU A 140 4.43 15.32 6.75
N GLY A 141 3.53 14.35 6.74
CA GLY A 141 2.31 14.39 5.94
C GLY A 141 1.47 15.65 6.18
N ARG A 142 1.34 16.07 7.44
CA ARG A 142 0.67 17.34 7.77
C ARG A 142 1.45 18.57 7.31
N GLN A 143 2.78 18.51 7.31
CA GLN A 143 3.58 19.64 6.81
C GLN A 143 3.48 19.77 5.29
N ILE A 144 3.50 18.64 4.57
CA ILE A 144 3.36 18.70 3.11
C ILE A 144 1.98 19.22 2.68
N GLU A 145 0.90 18.88 3.38
CA GLU A 145 -0.43 19.46 3.16
C GLU A 145 -0.41 20.99 3.27
N ARG A 146 0.32 21.52 4.26
CA ARG A 146 0.49 22.98 4.42
C ARG A 146 1.29 23.59 3.26
N THR A 147 2.29 22.87 2.78
CA THR A 147 3.15 23.33 1.69
C THR A 147 2.41 23.38 0.36
N VAL A 148 1.62 22.35 0.06
CA VAL A 148 0.84 22.30 -1.20
C VAL A 148 -0.47 23.08 -1.11
N GLY A 149 -0.88 23.49 0.09
CA GLY A 149 -2.05 24.35 0.32
C GLY A 149 -3.41 23.64 0.26
N HIS A 150 -3.43 22.31 0.25
CA HIS A 150 -4.66 21.53 0.27
C HIS A 150 -4.45 20.20 0.99
N ARG A 151 -5.54 19.55 1.37
CA ARG A 151 -5.52 18.21 1.94
C ARG A 151 -5.09 17.17 0.92
N LEU A 152 -4.28 16.22 1.39
CA LEU A 152 -3.86 15.06 0.66
C LEU A 152 -4.66 13.81 1.06
N ARG A 153 -4.28 12.65 0.52
CA ARG A 153 -5.09 11.42 0.61
C ARG A 153 -4.83 10.54 1.81
N SER A 154 -3.90 10.89 2.69
CA SER A 154 -3.56 10.04 3.82
C SER A 154 -4.71 9.94 4.82
N GLU A 155 -5.32 8.78 4.91
CA GLU A 155 -6.29 8.47 5.95
C GLU A 155 -5.65 8.43 7.34
N ALA A 156 -4.41 7.96 7.43
CA ALA A 156 -3.66 7.94 8.68
C ALA A 156 -3.32 9.34 9.20
N VAL A 157 -3.07 10.30 8.30
CA VAL A 157 -2.89 11.72 8.68
C VAL A 157 -4.20 12.33 9.19
N ILE A 158 -5.32 11.98 8.56
CA ILE A 158 -6.65 12.50 8.91
C ILE A 158 -7.14 11.90 10.24
N ASN A 159 -7.12 10.58 10.34
CA ASN A 159 -7.75 9.83 11.43
C ASN A 159 -6.77 9.50 12.58
N GLY A 160 -5.46 9.56 12.31
CA GLY A 160 -4.42 9.12 13.23
C GLY A 160 -4.30 7.60 13.27
N ARG A 161 -3.43 7.12 14.15
CA ARG A 161 -3.20 5.69 14.39
C ARG A 161 -4.21 5.11 15.36
N THR A 162 -4.45 3.81 15.26
CA THR A 162 -5.14 3.07 16.31
C THR A 162 -4.41 3.23 17.64
N LEU A 163 -5.11 3.67 18.67
CA LEU A 163 -4.51 3.88 19.98
C LEU A 163 -4.26 2.54 20.63
N LYS A 164 -2.99 2.20 20.87
CA LYS A 164 -2.60 0.98 21.59
C LYS A 164 -3.03 1.09 23.06
N GLU A 165 -3.31 -0.05 23.68
CA GLU A 165 -3.61 -0.13 25.10
C GLU A 165 -2.46 0.51 25.92
N GLY A 166 -2.79 1.25 26.96
CA GLY A 166 -1.81 2.02 27.73
C GLY A 166 -1.54 3.44 27.24
N HIS A 167 -2.05 3.82 26.05
CA HIS A 167 -1.87 5.19 25.58
C HIS A 167 -2.59 6.21 26.50
N PRO A 168 -1.98 7.37 26.86
CA PRO A 168 -2.54 8.33 27.81
C PRO A 168 -3.96 8.81 27.48
N LYS A 169 -4.34 8.85 26.21
CA LYS A 169 -5.71 9.17 25.78
C LYS A 169 -6.75 8.16 26.25
N PHE A 170 -6.36 6.90 26.52
CA PHE A 170 -7.26 5.89 27.11
C PHE A 170 -7.47 6.10 28.61
N ALA A 171 -6.59 6.84 29.26
CA ALA A 171 -6.71 7.18 30.68
C ALA A 171 -7.74 8.28 30.96
N ARG A 172 -8.37 8.88 29.93
CA ARG A 172 -9.41 9.89 30.12
C ARG A 172 -10.63 9.26 30.80
N PRO A 173 -11.15 9.84 31.89
CA PRO A 173 -12.25 9.26 32.67
C PRO A 173 -13.49 8.90 31.83
N GLY A 174 -13.77 9.67 30.77
CA GLY A 174 -14.90 9.41 29.87
C GLY A 174 -14.73 8.16 29.01
N LEU A 175 -13.50 7.86 28.58
CA LEU A 175 -13.21 6.66 27.79
C LEU A 175 -13.26 5.39 28.66
N LYS A 176 -12.84 5.47 29.92
CA LYS A 176 -12.96 4.36 30.86
C LYS A 176 -14.43 3.99 31.08
N LYS A 177 -15.29 4.99 31.36
CA LYS A 177 -16.74 4.77 31.48
C LYS A 177 -17.40 4.25 30.20
N LEU A 178 -16.92 4.68 29.02
CA LEU A 178 -17.42 4.18 27.75
C LEU A 178 -17.01 2.72 27.51
N LYS A 179 -15.75 2.36 27.83
CA LYS A 179 -15.29 0.97 27.77
C LYS A 179 -16.06 0.05 28.72
N GLU A 180 -16.32 0.51 29.94
CA GLU A 180 -17.14 -0.22 30.92
C GLU A 180 -18.56 -0.45 30.38
N LYS A 181 -19.21 0.61 29.86
CA LYS A 181 -20.53 0.48 29.23
C LYS A 181 -20.56 -0.40 27.97
N LEU A 182 -19.55 -0.30 27.10
CA LEU A 182 -19.44 -1.14 25.91
C LEU A 182 -19.08 -2.59 26.29
N GLY A 183 -18.27 -2.79 27.33
CA GLY A 183 -17.98 -4.12 27.88
C GLY A 183 -19.18 -4.80 28.48
N GLU A 184 -20.06 -4.04 29.15
CA GLU A 184 -21.32 -4.52 29.68
C GLU A 184 -22.38 -4.80 28.60
N SER A 185 -22.34 -4.03 27.48
CA SER A 185 -23.28 -4.22 26.37
C SER A 185 -22.81 -5.21 25.31
N SER A 186 -21.51 -5.49 25.25
CA SER A 186 -20.92 -6.39 24.27
C SER A 186 -20.74 -7.81 24.80
N GLY A 187 -21.77 -8.35 25.43
CA GLY A 187 -21.89 -9.80 25.60
C GLY A 187 -21.94 -10.59 24.27
N GLN A 188 -21.85 -9.91 23.16
CA GLN A 188 -21.54 -10.50 21.86
C GLN A 188 -20.05 -10.83 21.82
N LYS A 189 -19.74 -12.08 22.16
CA LYS A 189 -18.46 -12.68 21.75
C LYS A 189 -18.35 -12.50 20.25
N VAL A 190 -17.31 -11.79 19.82
CA VAL A 190 -16.92 -11.78 18.39
C VAL A 190 -16.92 -13.23 17.95
N PRO A 191 -17.70 -13.63 16.95
CA PRO A 191 -17.76 -15.02 16.52
C PRO A 191 -16.32 -15.50 16.25
N ALA A 192 -15.94 -16.67 16.78
CA ALA A 192 -14.60 -17.23 16.66
C ALA A 192 -14.13 -17.37 15.19
N GLU A 193 -15.07 -17.36 14.28
CA GLU A 193 -14.93 -17.31 12.82
C GLU A 193 -14.33 -15.99 12.32
N TRP A 194 -14.52 -14.87 12.99
CA TRP A 194 -13.93 -13.57 12.62
C TRP A 194 -12.47 -13.42 13.07
N GLY A 195 -12.04 -14.23 14.05
CA GLY A 195 -10.63 -14.33 14.46
C GLY A 195 -9.80 -15.28 13.58
N LYS A 196 -10.43 -16.01 12.68
CA LYS A 196 -9.74 -16.73 11.62
C LYS A 196 -9.58 -15.75 10.47
N VAL A 197 -8.42 -15.10 10.39
CA VAL A 197 -7.97 -14.49 9.13
C VAL A 197 -8.34 -15.49 8.04
N ALA A 198 -9.24 -15.09 7.14
CA ALA A 198 -9.74 -15.97 6.12
C ALA A 198 -8.52 -16.48 5.34
N LYS A 199 -8.16 -17.74 5.58
CA LYS A 199 -7.15 -18.39 4.76
C LYS A 199 -7.68 -18.25 3.34
N LEU A 200 -6.90 -17.63 2.48
CA LEU A 200 -7.24 -17.53 1.05
C LEU A 200 -7.78 -18.91 0.61
N PRO A 201 -8.96 -18.96 -0.01
CA PRO A 201 -9.50 -20.21 -0.52
C PRO A 201 -8.42 -20.96 -1.28
N GLU A 202 -8.37 -22.28 -1.13
CA GLU A 202 -7.31 -23.14 -1.68
C GLU A 202 -7.06 -22.90 -3.19
N LYS A 203 -8.12 -22.52 -3.93
CA LYS A 203 -8.04 -22.14 -5.34
C LYS A 203 -7.16 -20.88 -5.62
N TYR A 204 -6.83 -20.09 -4.61
CA TYR A 204 -5.96 -18.90 -4.69
C TYR A 204 -4.59 -19.12 -4.02
N ARG A 205 -4.37 -20.31 -3.43
CA ARG A 205 -3.04 -20.71 -3.01
C ARG A 205 -2.31 -21.19 -4.25
N ALA A 206 -1.15 -20.62 -4.51
CA ALA A 206 -0.31 -21.05 -5.63
C ALA A 206 -0.10 -22.58 -5.57
N ARG A 207 -0.30 -23.23 -6.71
CA ARG A 207 0.33 -24.51 -7.01
C ARG A 207 1.73 -24.24 -7.52
#